data_d98b1a40ea3759fe60dce686006f9ef2
#
_entry.id   d98b1a40ea3759fe60dce686006f9ef2
#
_cell.length_a   1.000
_cell.length_b   1.000
_cell.length_c   1.000
_cell.angle_alpha   90.00
_cell.angle_beta   90.00
_cell.angle_gamma   90.00
#
_symmetry.space_group_name_H-M   'P 1'
#
loop_
_entity.id
_entity.type
_entity.pdbx_description
1 polymer ?
#
loop_
_entity_poly.entity_id
_entity_poly.type
_entity_poly.pdbx_seq_one_letter_code
_entity_poly.pdbx_strand_id
1 'polypeptide(L)'
;MKNGFNALDSDMHVYDPPDLYLKYMDSKWGDRIPRGEWPKGHGRVEFRLGDETVLRQRTERIQQGERKVAQHHTEGPKRGYDPVSQLEAMDREGLDVAVLFRTSPLYADDRFEPEYALALCQAWNNWIADFCRHNRDRLKPSAVIPMHDASLAAKEARRVVEELGVIGLSIGPEPVRGRQLHDRYFDPLWTEAQELNVAVCFHPPASPGSEQASKRFAGHLNDKILVNAFRNPVEQMFAVGSMCGGGVLERFPRLRVSFLEGNCSWLPWTLYRLDERFELAGELADVPLKLKPSKYFQRQCFISVDVDEELIVDTVRLLGPDCFVISTDYPHIDSKWPHALDRFLAIEGLDRETQRKILWDNCARLYNLH
;
A
#
# COMPACT_ATOMS: atom_id res chain seq x y z
N MET A 1 -10.88 20.19 -3.18
CA MET A 1 -9.82 21.24 -3.02
C MET A 1 -9.73 21.72 -1.58
N LYS A 2 -8.53 21.84 -1.05
CA LYS A 2 -8.23 22.34 0.30
C LYS A 2 -7.29 23.54 0.22
N ASN A 3 -7.69 24.68 0.76
CA ASN A 3 -6.88 25.93 0.80
C ASN A 3 -6.28 26.35 -0.57
N GLY A 4 -6.98 26.10 -1.68
CA GLY A 4 -6.56 26.40 -3.04
C GLY A 4 -5.62 25.36 -3.66
N PHE A 5 -5.47 24.20 -3.05
CA PHE A 5 -4.78 23.04 -3.62
C PHE A 5 -5.77 21.96 -4.06
N ASN A 6 -5.50 21.32 -5.19
CA ASN A 6 -6.05 20.01 -5.48
C ASN A 6 -5.30 18.97 -4.64
N ALA A 7 -6.00 17.94 -4.19
CA ALA A 7 -5.42 16.87 -3.39
C ALA A 7 -5.84 15.49 -3.93
N LEU A 8 -4.83 14.66 -4.24
CA LEU A 8 -4.95 13.28 -4.63
C LEU A 8 -4.33 12.41 -3.54
N ASP A 9 -5.15 11.69 -2.81
CA ASP A 9 -4.69 10.73 -1.82
C ASP A 9 -4.10 9.50 -2.51
N SER A 10 -2.80 9.26 -2.30
CA SER A 10 -2.09 8.16 -2.93
C SER A 10 -2.33 6.81 -2.26
N ASP A 11 -2.95 6.81 -1.08
CA ASP A 11 -3.12 5.63 -0.23
C ASP A 11 -4.26 5.85 0.77
N MET A 12 -5.47 5.72 0.29
CA MET A 12 -6.69 5.75 1.10
C MET A 12 -7.27 4.33 1.16
N HIS A 13 -7.83 3.93 2.29
CA HIS A 13 -8.31 2.58 2.50
C HIS A 13 -9.82 2.41 2.40
N VAL A 14 -10.23 1.17 2.14
CA VAL A 14 -11.60 0.70 2.23
C VAL A 14 -11.70 -0.48 3.19
N TYR A 15 -12.87 -0.67 3.80
CA TYR A 15 -13.16 -1.87 4.57
C TYR A 15 -13.94 -2.87 3.73
N ASP A 16 -13.47 -4.10 3.74
CA ASP A 16 -14.09 -5.21 3.03
C ASP A 16 -15.48 -5.51 3.61
N PRO A 17 -16.54 -5.66 2.81
CA PRO A 17 -17.84 -6.09 3.32
C PRO A 17 -17.78 -7.59 3.70
N PRO A 18 -18.61 -8.05 4.66
CA PRO A 18 -18.55 -9.41 5.17
C PRO A 18 -18.87 -10.48 4.11
N ASP A 19 -19.61 -10.14 3.10
CA ASP A 19 -20.05 -11.03 2.02
C ASP A 19 -19.20 -10.91 0.73
N LEU A 20 -18.07 -10.21 0.77
CA LEU A 20 -17.20 -9.98 -0.38
C LEU A 20 -16.87 -11.28 -1.11
N TYR A 21 -16.25 -12.23 -0.40
CA TYR A 21 -15.80 -13.49 -1.02
C TYR A 21 -16.95 -14.39 -1.41
N LEU A 22 -18.07 -14.33 -0.69
CA LEU A 22 -19.30 -15.07 -1.07
C LEU A 22 -19.90 -14.58 -2.40
N LYS A 23 -19.77 -13.28 -2.70
CA LYS A 23 -20.30 -12.67 -3.92
C LYS A 23 -19.37 -12.76 -5.12
N TYR A 24 -18.08 -12.67 -4.91
CA TYR A 24 -17.11 -12.48 -5.99
C TYR A 24 -16.18 -13.67 -6.23
N MET A 25 -16.17 -14.67 -5.35
CA MET A 25 -15.37 -15.88 -5.52
C MET A 25 -16.15 -16.96 -6.24
N ASP A 26 -15.48 -17.76 -7.09
CA ASP A 26 -16.10 -18.89 -7.79
C ASP A 26 -16.60 -19.95 -6.78
N SER A 27 -17.83 -20.41 -6.95
CA SER A 27 -18.48 -21.40 -6.08
C SER A 27 -17.75 -22.75 -6.01
N LYS A 28 -16.87 -23.05 -6.97
CA LYS A 28 -16.01 -24.26 -6.93
C LYS A 28 -15.14 -24.36 -5.68
N TRP A 29 -14.88 -23.21 -5.01
CA TRP A 29 -14.09 -23.18 -3.78
C TRP A 29 -14.86 -23.67 -2.55
N GLY A 30 -16.21 -23.79 -2.62
CA GLY A 30 -17.05 -24.40 -1.59
C GLY A 30 -16.79 -23.85 -0.18
N ASP A 31 -16.45 -24.73 0.76
CA ASP A 31 -16.19 -24.36 2.16
C ASP A 31 -14.87 -23.57 2.35
N ARG A 32 -14.05 -23.46 1.31
CA ARG A 32 -12.86 -22.61 1.31
C ARG A 32 -13.16 -21.14 0.96
N ILE A 33 -14.41 -20.78 0.68
CA ILE A 33 -14.80 -19.38 0.50
C ILE A 33 -14.81 -18.70 1.86
N PRO A 34 -14.00 -17.64 2.07
CA PRO A 34 -13.98 -16.93 3.34
C PRO A 34 -15.34 -16.31 3.67
N ARG A 35 -15.76 -16.44 4.93
CA ARG A 35 -16.98 -15.84 5.46
C ARG A 35 -16.64 -14.72 6.41
N GLY A 36 -17.15 -13.54 6.14
CA GLY A 36 -16.92 -12.37 6.98
C GLY A 36 -18.04 -12.16 7.98
N GLU A 37 -17.67 -11.69 9.16
CA GLU A 37 -18.60 -11.26 10.20
C GLU A 37 -18.18 -9.89 10.76
N TRP A 38 -19.18 -9.04 11.04
CA TRP A 38 -18.89 -7.81 11.78
C TRP A 38 -18.69 -8.14 13.26
N PRO A 39 -17.54 -7.79 13.85
CA PRO A 39 -17.36 -8.00 15.28
C PRO A 39 -18.32 -7.10 16.07
N LYS A 40 -18.73 -7.54 17.27
CA LYS A 40 -19.60 -6.75 18.15
C LYS A 40 -18.96 -5.38 18.45
N GLY A 41 -19.56 -4.31 17.98
CA GLY A 41 -19.17 -2.94 18.31
C GLY A 41 -18.49 -2.14 17.20
N HIS A 42 -18.64 -2.52 15.96
CA HIS A 42 -18.09 -1.86 14.76
C HIS A 42 -16.55 -1.83 14.67
N GLY A 43 -16.04 -2.26 13.57
CA GLY A 43 -14.61 -2.39 13.29
C GLY A 43 -14.44 -3.02 11.92
N ARG A 44 -13.26 -3.51 11.63
CA ARG A 44 -13.00 -4.28 10.40
C ARG A 44 -13.72 -5.62 10.47
N VAL A 45 -14.18 -6.10 9.32
CA VAL A 45 -14.75 -7.45 9.20
C VAL A 45 -13.70 -8.50 9.58
N GLU A 46 -14.09 -9.48 10.36
CA GLU A 46 -13.29 -10.67 10.63
C GLU A 46 -13.68 -11.75 9.63
N PHE A 47 -12.72 -12.24 8.86
CA PHE A 47 -12.93 -13.34 7.94
C PHE A 47 -12.51 -14.67 8.57
N ARG A 48 -13.32 -15.70 8.36
CA ARG A 48 -13.07 -17.08 8.76
C ARG A 48 -12.93 -17.96 7.53
N LEU A 49 -11.97 -18.87 7.59
CA LEU A 49 -11.78 -19.93 6.62
C LEU A 49 -12.07 -21.26 7.33
N GLY A 50 -13.18 -21.90 7.01
CA GLY A 50 -13.70 -23.03 7.79
C GLY A 50 -13.95 -22.62 9.25
N ASP A 51 -13.44 -23.41 10.20
CA ASP A 51 -13.53 -23.11 11.64
C ASP A 51 -12.41 -22.18 12.15
N GLU A 52 -11.45 -21.83 11.31
CA GLU A 52 -10.32 -20.97 11.67
C GLU A 52 -10.61 -19.49 11.42
N THR A 53 -10.23 -18.63 12.38
CA THR A 53 -10.21 -17.19 12.17
C THR A 53 -8.94 -16.84 11.42
N VAL A 54 -9.06 -16.38 10.19
CA VAL A 54 -7.92 -16.11 9.29
C VAL A 54 -7.16 -14.83 9.68
N LEU A 55 -7.85 -13.89 10.32
CA LEU A 55 -7.23 -12.67 10.83
C LEU A 55 -7.18 -12.73 12.35
N ARG A 56 -6.01 -12.37 12.90
CA ARG A 56 -5.75 -12.34 14.35
C ARG A 56 -6.93 -11.75 15.12
N GLN A 57 -7.35 -12.46 16.18
CA GLN A 57 -8.18 -11.87 17.22
C GLN A 57 -7.55 -10.54 17.68
N ARG A 58 -8.26 -9.45 17.47
CA ARG A 58 -7.82 -8.15 17.93
C ARG A 58 -7.95 -8.07 19.43
N THR A 59 -6.92 -7.55 20.08
CA THR A 59 -7.00 -7.30 21.51
C THR A 59 -8.11 -6.28 21.78
N GLU A 60 -8.76 -6.40 22.92
CA GLU A 60 -9.82 -5.48 23.38
C GLU A 60 -9.38 -4.00 23.28
N ARG A 61 -8.10 -3.72 23.49
CA ARG A 61 -7.52 -2.38 23.38
C ARG A 61 -7.51 -1.84 21.92
N ILE A 62 -7.21 -2.70 20.93
CA ILE A 62 -7.28 -2.32 19.50
C ILE A 62 -8.75 -2.06 19.14
N GLN A 63 -9.66 -2.92 19.58
CA GLN A 63 -11.10 -2.73 19.37
C GLN A 63 -11.63 -1.46 20.04
N GLN A 64 -11.11 -1.08 21.21
CA GLN A 64 -11.44 0.19 21.87
C GLN A 64 -10.91 1.40 21.10
N GLY A 65 -9.70 1.32 20.55
CA GLY A 65 -9.13 2.35 19.68
C GLY A 65 -9.99 2.54 18.42
N GLU A 66 -10.32 1.45 17.74
CA GLU A 66 -11.19 1.49 16.54
C GLU A 66 -12.58 2.04 16.85
N ARG A 67 -13.16 1.73 18.02
CA ARG A 67 -14.43 2.32 18.46
C ARG A 67 -14.34 3.83 18.67
N LYS A 68 -13.23 4.33 19.23
CA LYS A 68 -13.01 5.78 19.38
C LYS A 68 -12.92 6.49 18.04
N VAL A 69 -12.21 5.91 17.10
CA VAL A 69 -12.10 6.45 15.73
C VAL A 69 -13.45 6.37 15.02
N ALA A 70 -14.17 5.26 15.12
CA ALA A 70 -15.51 5.11 14.55
C ALA A 70 -16.53 6.14 15.11
N GLN A 71 -16.31 6.68 16.31
CA GLN A 71 -17.14 7.78 16.83
C GLN A 71 -16.95 9.09 16.05
N HIS A 72 -15.79 9.31 15.46
CA HIS A 72 -15.53 10.47 14.58
C HIS A 72 -16.02 10.22 13.15
N HIS A 73 -16.15 8.95 12.74
CA HIS A 73 -16.60 8.49 11.42
C HIS A 73 -18.11 8.18 11.46
N THR A 74 -18.94 9.19 11.61
CA THR A 74 -20.36 8.99 11.92
C THR A 74 -21.16 8.28 10.84
N GLU A 75 -20.84 8.45 9.57
CA GLU A 75 -21.61 7.87 8.45
C GLU A 75 -20.99 6.55 7.92
N GLY A 76 -19.68 6.46 7.81
CA GLY A 76 -19.00 5.26 7.34
C GLY A 76 -19.45 3.98 8.06
N PRO A 77 -19.36 3.89 9.42
CA PRO A 77 -19.82 2.73 10.16
C PRO A 77 -21.31 2.42 9.99
N LYS A 78 -22.18 3.43 9.93
CA LYS A 78 -23.62 3.25 9.75
C LYS A 78 -23.97 2.67 8.39
N ARG A 79 -23.20 2.99 7.37
CA ARG A 79 -23.39 2.59 5.98
C ARG A 79 -22.51 1.42 5.56
N GLY A 80 -21.74 0.82 6.48
CA GLY A 80 -20.82 -0.27 6.16
C GLY A 80 -19.66 0.19 5.27
N TYR A 81 -19.24 1.46 5.36
CA TYR A 81 -18.19 2.06 4.54
C TYR A 81 -18.43 1.91 3.03
N ASP A 82 -19.66 2.17 2.60
CA ASP A 82 -20.07 2.14 1.20
C ASP A 82 -19.42 3.27 0.36
N PRO A 83 -19.50 3.23 -0.98
CA PRO A 83 -18.88 4.26 -1.83
C PRO A 83 -19.38 5.68 -1.57
N VAL A 84 -20.65 5.85 -1.13
CA VAL A 84 -21.20 7.16 -0.82
C VAL A 84 -20.55 7.75 0.43
N SER A 85 -20.45 6.93 1.50
CA SER A 85 -19.76 7.37 2.73
C SER A 85 -18.28 7.64 2.52
N GLN A 86 -17.65 6.94 1.57
CA GLN A 86 -16.25 7.20 1.17
C GLN A 86 -16.12 8.58 0.52
N LEU A 87 -16.99 8.92 -0.41
CA LEU A 87 -17.03 10.24 -1.04
C LEU A 87 -17.33 11.37 -0.04
N GLU A 88 -18.27 11.15 0.87
CA GLU A 88 -18.56 12.11 1.95
C GLU A 88 -17.33 12.34 2.86
N ALA A 89 -16.56 11.28 3.14
CA ALA A 89 -15.32 11.39 3.89
C ALA A 89 -14.25 12.19 3.13
N MET A 90 -14.13 11.97 1.82
CA MET A 90 -13.25 12.74 0.94
C MET A 90 -13.65 14.22 0.88
N ASP A 91 -14.96 14.51 0.76
CA ASP A 91 -15.47 15.89 0.74
C ASP A 91 -15.14 16.62 2.04
N ARG A 92 -15.31 15.95 3.17
CA ARG A 92 -15.01 16.51 4.49
C ARG A 92 -13.53 16.78 4.71
N GLU A 93 -12.66 15.92 4.20
CA GLU A 93 -11.20 16.13 4.24
C GLU A 93 -10.76 17.20 3.22
N GLY A 94 -11.43 17.31 2.09
CA GLY A 94 -11.10 18.20 0.97
C GLY A 94 -10.29 17.50 -0.12
N LEU A 95 -10.41 16.16 -0.23
CA LEU A 95 -9.77 15.34 -1.27
C LEU A 95 -10.57 15.41 -2.57
N ASP A 96 -9.88 15.60 -3.69
CA ASP A 96 -10.48 15.57 -5.03
C ASP A 96 -10.51 14.14 -5.59
N VAL A 97 -9.43 13.40 -5.44
CA VAL A 97 -9.25 12.02 -5.92
C VAL A 97 -8.61 11.18 -4.81
N ALA A 98 -8.96 9.90 -4.74
CA ALA A 98 -8.29 8.94 -3.87
C ALA A 98 -8.03 7.61 -4.60
N VAL A 99 -6.84 7.05 -4.40
CA VAL A 99 -6.52 5.68 -4.80
C VAL A 99 -6.82 4.76 -3.62
N LEU A 100 -7.67 3.77 -3.85
CA LEU A 100 -8.23 2.95 -2.78
C LEU A 100 -7.47 1.64 -2.63
N PHE A 101 -6.96 1.43 -1.42
CA PHE A 101 -6.22 0.24 -1.03
C PHE A 101 -7.02 -0.66 -0.09
N ARG A 102 -6.63 -1.91 -0.05
CA ARG A 102 -7.20 -2.90 0.85
C ARG A 102 -6.78 -2.64 2.30
N THR A 103 -7.64 -3.07 3.21
CA THR A 103 -7.32 -3.11 4.64
C THR A 103 -6.97 -4.51 5.13
N SER A 104 -7.59 -5.56 4.57
CA SER A 104 -7.40 -6.96 4.99
C SER A 104 -6.46 -7.72 4.05
N PRO A 105 -5.31 -8.25 4.54
CA PRO A 105 -4.31 -8.92 3.67
C PRO A 105 -4.57 -10.43 3.52
N LEU A 106 -5.82 -10.89 3.45
CA LEU A 106 -6.17 -12.32 3.46
C LEU A 106 -5.44 -13.12 2.37
N TYR A 107 -5.28 -12.55 1.18
CA TYR A 107 -4.65 -13.21 0.03
C TYR A 107 -3.13 -13.40 0.18
N ALA A 108 -2.48 -12.70 1.10
CA ALA A 108 -1.01 -12.62 1.21
C ALA A 108 -0.41 -13.72 2.10
N ASP A 109 -1.18 -14.72 2.54
CA ASP A 109 -0.66 -15.82 3.35
C ASP A 109 0.14 -16.81 2.49
N ASP A 110 1.46 -16.88 2.73
CA ASP A 110 2.41 -17.72 2.01
C ASP A 110 2.08 -19.22 2.02
N ARG A 111 1.22 -19.66 2.95
CA ARG A 111 0.77 -21.07 3.06
C ARG A 111 -0.25 -21.44 2.00
N PHE A 112 -0.91 -20.45 1.37
CA PHE A 112 -1.89 -20.73 0.34
C PHE A 112 -1.23 -21.24 -0.95
N GLU A 113 -1.90 -22.15 -1.66
CA GLU A 113 -1.52 -22.49 -3.02
C GLU A 113 -1.79 -21.31 -3.97
N PRO A 114 -0.99 -21.16 -5.05
CA PRO A 114 -1.05 -20.01 -5.94
C PRO A 114 -2.43 -19.74 -6.54
N GLU A 115 -3.18 -20.79 -6.90
CA GLU A 115 -4.51 -20.68 -7.49
C GLU A 115 -5.54 -20.16 -6.48
N TYR A 116 -5.39 -20.53 -5.21
CA TYR A 116 -6.29 -20.02 -4.17
C TYR A 116 -5.97 -18.57 -3.82
N ALA A 117 -4.70 -18.21 -3.70
CA ALA A 117 -4.28 -16.82 -3.52
C ALA A 117 -4.77 -15.94 -4.68
N LEU A 118 -4.66 -16.44 -5.93
CA LEU A 118 -5.21 -15.77 -7.10
C LEU A 118 -6.73 -15.58 -7.00
N ALA A 119 -7.48 -16.61 -6.59
CA ALA A 119 -8.93 -16.52 -6.47
C ALA A 119 -9.36 -15.47 -5.41
N LEU A 120 -8.64 -15.37 -4.30
CA LEU A 120 -8.85 -14.33 -3.29
C LEU A 120 -8.57 -12.93 -3.87
N CYS A 121 -7.45 -12.77 -4.61
CA CYS A 121 -7.11 -11.52 -5.28
C CYS A 121 -8.20 -11.13 -6.29
N GLN A 122 -8.63 -12.04 -7.14
CA GLN A 122 -9.65 -11.78 -8.16
C GLN A 122 -10.98 -11.35 -7.55
N ALA A 123 -11.40 -11.98 -6.45
CA ALA A 123 -12.62 -11.60 -5.74
C ALA A 123 -12.53 -10.15 -5.23
N TRP A 124 -11.43 -9.81 -4.57
CA TRP A 124 -11.20 -8.46 -4.06
C TRP A 124 -11.10 -7.42 -5.19
N ASN A 125 -10.34 -7.73 -6.24
CA ASN A 125 -10.14 -6.85 -7.40
C ASN A 125 -11.44 -6.54 -8.14
N ASN A 126 -12.29 -7.54 -8.31
CA ASN A 126 -13.62 -7.35 -8.91
C ASN A 126 -14.51 -6.47 -8.03
N TRP A 127 -14.50 -6.71 -6.72
CA TRP A 127 -15.25 -5.90 -5.77
C TRP A 127 -14.82 -4.43 -5.74
N ILE A 128 -13.51 -4.15 -5.65
CA ILE A 128 -13.04 -2.75 -5.59
C ILE A 128 -13.31 -2.00 -6.90
N ALA A 129 -13.24 -2.69 -8.02
CA ALA A 129 -13.62 -2.10 -9.31
C ALA A 129 -15.11 -1.74 -9.33
N ASP A 130 -15.98 -2.59 -8.80
CA ASP A 130 -17.43 -2.32 -8.67
C ASP A 130 -17.69 -1.16 -7.70
N PHE A 131 -16.98 -1.13 -6.56
CA PHE A 131 -17.04 -0.05 -5.59
C PHE A 131 -16.70 1.31 -6.24
N CYS A 132 -15.61 1.38 -7.00
CA CYS A 132 -15.16 2.60 -7.67
C CYS A 132 -16.06 3.03 -8.83
N ARG A 133 -16.89 2.13 -9.40
CA ARG A 133 -17.87 2.50 -10.45
C ARG A 133 -18.86 3.56 -10.00
N HIS A 134 -19.07 3.71 -8.70
CA HIS A 134 -19.97 4.73 -8.16
C HIS A 134 -19.53 6.15 -8.54
N ASN A 135 -18.22 6.41 -8.57
CA ASN A 135 -17.64 7.67 -9.08
C ASN A 135 -16.20 7.42 -9.54
N ARG A 136 -16.03 7.03 -10.82
CA ARG A 136 -14.71 6.70 -11.40
C ARG A 136 -13.76 7.89 -11.52
N ASP A 137 -14.29 9.10 -11.48
CA ASP A 137 -13.45 10.30 -11.55
C ASP A 137 -12.71 10.52 -10.25
N ARG A 138 -13.33 10.19 -9.12
CA ARG A 138 -12.79 10.44 -7.78
C ARG A 138 -12.26 9.20 -7.05
N LEU A 139 -12.87 8.04 -7.23
CA LEU A 139 -12.50 6.77 -6.62
C LEU A 139 -11.69 5.93 -7.61
N LYS A 140 -10.42 5.73 -7.35
CA LYS A 140 -9.53 4.99 -8.23
C LYS A 140 -9.14 3.64 -7.60
N PRO A 141 -9.37 2.51 -8.28
CA PRO A 141 -9.03 1.21 -7.71
C PRO A 141 -7.52 0.94 -7.81
N SER A 142 -6.91 0.48 -6.72
CA SER A 142 -5.71 -0.36 -6.78
C SER A 142 -6.12 -1.83 -6.82
N ALA A 143 -5.27 -2.72 -7.32
CA ALA A 143 -5.53 -4.15 -7.29
C ALA A 143 -4.52 -4.86 -6.39
N VAL A 144 -4.94 -5.93 -5.73
CA VAL A 144 -4.03 -6.83 -5.04
C VAL A 144 -3.52 -7.91 -5.98
N ILE A 145 -2.23 -8.22 -5.93
CA ILE A 145 -1.57 -9.14 -6.85
C ILE A 145 -1.03 -10.37 -6.10
N PRO A 146 -1.32 -11.60 -6.57
CA PRO A 146 -0.89 -12.83 -5.92
C PRO A 146 0.60 -13.11 -6.22
N MET A 147 1.48 -12.79 -5.29
CA MET A 147 2.93 -12.98 -5.45
C MET A 147 3.40 -14.44 -5.34
N HIS A 148 2.47 -15.38 -5.10
CA HIS A 148 2.78 -16.82 -4.94
C HIS A 148 3.29 -17.49 -6.22
N ASP A 149 2.88 -16.98 -7.38
CA ASP A 149 3.36 -17.41 -8.70
C ASP A 149 3.47 -16.20 -9.64
N ALA A 150 4.67 -15.99 -10.18
CA ALA A 150 4.96 -14.80 -11.01
C ALA A 150 4.18 -14.77 -12.34
N SER A 151 3.87 -15.93 -12.93
CA SER A 151 3.08 -16.01 -14.16
C SER A 151 1.61 -15.68 -13.91
N LEU A 152 1.06 -16.17 -12.81
CA LEU A 152 -0.31 -15.81 -12.38
C LEU A 152 -0.40 -14.34 -11.99
N ALA A 153 0.63 -13.81 -11.31
CA ALA A 153 0.72 -12.40 -10.96
C ALA A 153 0.71 -11.49 -12.20
N ALA A 154 1.52 -11.81 -13.22
CA ALA A 154 1.57 -11.07 -14.47
C ALA A 154 0.23 -11.10 -15.22
N LYS A 155 -0.41 -12.27 -15.31
CA LYS A 155 -1.74 -12.41 -15.95
C LYS A 155 -2.82 -11.60 -15.23
N GLU A 156 -2.81 -11.63 -13.89
CA GLU A 156 -3.77 -10.86 -13.11
C GLU A 156 -3.50 -9.36 -13.24
N ALA A 157 -2.23 -8.92 -13.26
CA ALA A 157 -1.88 -7.52 -13.50
C ALA A 157 -2.46 -7.02 -14.83
N ARG A 158 -2.34 -7.79 -15.93
CA ARG A 158 -2.94 -7.44 -17.22
C ARG A 158 -4.47 -7.35 -17.12
N ARG A 159 -5.09 -8.39 -16.56
CA ARG A 159 -6.54 -8.44 -16.44
C ARG A 159 -7.12 -7.24 -15.69
N VAL A 160 -6.54 -6.88 -14.53
CA VAL A 160 -7.08 -5.79 -13.71
C VAL A 160 -6.91 -4.43 -14.36
N VAL A 161 -5.84 -4.22 -15.11
CA VAL A 161 -5.61 -2.96 -15.84
C VAL A 161 -6.54 -2.86 -17.04
N GLU A 162 -6.57 -3.88 -17.91
CA GLU A 162 -7.33 -3.83 -19.18
C GLU A 162 -8.83 -3.95 -18.98
N GLU A 163 -9.30 -4.81 -18.05
CA GLU A 163 -10.73 -5.08 -17.88
C GLU A 163 -11.37 -4.26 -16.75
N LEU A 164 -10.64 -3.94 -15.69
CA LEU A 164 -11.19 -3.29 -14.50
C LEU A 164 -10.81 -1.80 -14.38
N GLY A 165 -9.81 -1.33 -15.13
CA GLY A 165 -9.33 0.04 -15.10
C GLY A 165 -8.57 0.39 -13.82
N VAL A 166 -7.85 -0.59 -13.26
CA VAL A 166 -6.96 -0.41 -12.10
C VAL A 166 -5.76 0.45 -12.47
N ILE A 167 -5.35 1.34 -11.58
CA ILE A 167 -4.25 2.27 -11.80
C ILE A 167 -3.01 2.01 -10.94
N GLY A 168 -3.09 1.08 -9.97
CA GLY A 168 -2.00 0.67 -9.09
C GLY A 168 -2.07 -0.81 -8.73
N LEU A 169 -0.92 -1.49 -8.71
CA LEU A 169 -0.78 -2.89 -8.33
C LEU A 169 -0.21 -2.97 -6.91
N SER A 170 -1.03 -3.31 -5.93
CA SER A 170 -0.65 -3.45 -4.52
C SER A 170 -0.03 -4.81 -4.25
N ILE A 171 1.21 -4.80 -3.76
CA ILE A 171 1.95 -6.00 -3.33
C ILE A 171 2.62 -5.75 -1.99
N GLY A 172 2.97 -6.81 -1.26
CA GLY A 172 3.75 -6.71 -0.02
C GLY A 172 5.21 -6.37 -0.26
N PRO A 173 5.85 -5.65 0.67
CA PRO A 173 7.29 -5.40 0.64
C PRO A 173 8.13 -6.60 1.11
N GLU A 174 7.50 -7.61 1.74
CA GLU A 174 8.16 -8.76 2.32
C GLU A 174 8.54 -9.81 1.26
N PRO A 175 9.51 -10.67 1.55
CA PRO A 175 9.77 -11.87 0.75
C PRO A 175 8.53 -12.76 0.68
N VAL A 176 8.31 -13.40 -0.46
CA VAL A 176 7.18 -14.30 -0.66
C VAL A 176 7.69 -15.72 -0.93
N ARG A 177 7.29 -16.67 -0.09
CA ARG A 177 7.70 -18.08 -0.18
C ARG A 177 9.22 -18.24 -0.26
N GLY A 178 9.95 -17.44 0.56
CA GLY A 178 11.42 -17.42 0.61
C GLY A 178 12.10 -16.72 -0.56
N ARG A 179 11.38 -16.07 -1.47
CA ARG A 179 11.94 -15.33 -2.61
C ARG A 179 11.96 -13.84 -2.33
N GLN A 180 13.10 -13.22 -2.59
CA GLN A 180 13.25 -11.77 -2.49
C GLN A 180 12.62 -11.06 -3.69
N LEU A 181 12.17 -9.82 -3.53
CA LEU A 181 11.51 -9.05 -4.60
C LEU A 181 12.39 -8.85 -5.85
N HIS A 182 13.72 -8.87 -5.69
CA HIS A 182 14.67 -8.74 -6.82
C HIS A 182 14.99 -10.06 -7.51
N ASP A 183 14.49 -11.20 -7.02
CA ASP A 183 14.64 -12.49 -7.72
C ASP A 183 14.04 -12.38 -9.12
N ARG A 184 14.78 -12.84 -10.12
CA ARG A 184 14.34 -12.85 -11.54
C ARG A 184 13.08 -13.68 -11.78
N TYR A 185 12.70 -14.50 -10.83
CA TYR A 185 11.40 -15.19 -10.83
C TYR A 185 10.22 -14.21 -10.99
N PHE A 186 10.35 -13.00 -10.46
CA PHE A 186 9.31 -11.96 -10.57
C PHE A 186 9.43 -11.07 -11.81
N ASP A 187 10.44 -11.25 -12.67
CA ASP A 187 10.61 -10.46 -13.89
C ASP A 187 9.37 -10.45 -14.80
N PRO A 188 8.58 -11.55 -14.94
CA PRO A 188 7.31 -11.50 -15.69
C PRO A 188 6.33 -10.44 -15.19
N LEU A 189 6.19 -10.28 -13.87
CA LEU A 189 5.32 -9.24 -13.29
C LEU A 189 5.88 -7.84 -13.54
N TRP A 190 7.19 -7.65 -13.36
CA TRP A 190 7.82 -6.35 -13.60
C TRP A 190 7.74 -5.93 -15.07
N THR A 191 7.91 -6.88 -15.98
CA THR A 191 7.72 -6.68 -17.43
C THR A 191 6.30 -6.20 -17.69
N GLU A 192 5.32 -6.92 -17.19
CA GLU A 192 3.91 -6.65 -17.40
C GLU A 192 3.50 -5.27 -16.87
N ALA A 193 3.88 -4.94 -15.63
CA ALA A 193 3.60 -3.66 -15.02
C ALA A 193 4.23 -2.48 -15.80
N GLN A 194 5.45 -2.67 -16.30
CA GLN A 194 6.13 -1.69 -17.14
C GLN A 194 5.43 -1.48 -18.50
N GLU A 195 5.01 -2.56 -19.15
CA GLU A 195 4.33 -2.49 -20.46
C GLU A 195 2.95 -1.86 -20.36
N LEU A 196 2.21 -2.20 -19.31
CA LEU A 196 0.91 -1.60 -19.01
C LEU A 196 1.00 -0.16 -18.51
N ASN A 197 2.22 0.33 -18.24
CA ASN A 197 2.44 1.66 -17.65
C ASN A 197 1.66 1.87 -16.34
N VAL A 198 1.53 0.82 -15.51
CA VAL A 198 0.83 0.83 -14.22
C VAL A 198 1.84 0.89 -13.07
N ALA A 199 1.51 1.62 -12.00
CA ALA A 199 2.37 1.72 -10.82
C ALA A 199 2.37 0.42 -10.01
N VAL A 200 3.53 0.00 -9.52
CA VAL A 200 3.66 -1.03 -8.48
C VAL A 200 3.74 -0.34 -7.12
N CYS A 201 2.83 -0.68 -6.23
CA CYS A 201 2.68 -0.06 -4.93
C CYS A 201 3.04 -1.07 -3.83
N PHE A 202 4.21 -0.90 -3.21
CA PHE A 202 4.57 -1.67 -2.03
C PHE A 202 3.79 -1.15 -0.84
N HIS A 203 2.84 -1.98 -0.41
CA HIS A 203 1.95 -1.67 0.70
C HIS A 203 1.98 -2.83 1.70
N PRO A 204 2.39 -2.61 2.96
CA PRO A 204 2.64 -3.69 3.90
C PRO A 204 1.40 -4.56 4.15
N PRO A 205 1.40 -5.83 3.81
CA PRO A 205 0.52 -6.80 4.40
C PRO A 205 1.16 -7.33 5.68
N ALA A 206 0.38 -7.46 6.72
CA ALA A 206 0.80 -8.23 7.89
C ALA A 206 0.44 -9.70 7.69
N SER A 207 0.96 -10.35 6.65
CA SER A 207 0.66 -11.77 6.42
C SER A 207 1.23 -12.64 7.55
N PRO A 208 0.43 -13.55 8.12
CA PRO A 208 0.91 -14.48 9.14
C PRO A 208 2.05 -15.38 8.67
N GLY A 209 2.07 -15.72 7.38
CA GLY A 209 3.07 -16.62 6.78
C GLY A 209 4.37 -15.95 6.35
N SER A 210 4.38 -14.61 6.12
CA SER A 210 5.55 -13.92 5.59
C SER A 210 6.69 -13.78 6.60
N GLU A 211 7.92 -13.73 6.09
CA GLU A 211 9.10 -13.39 6.87
C GLU A 211 9.18 -11.89 7.07
N GLN A 212 8.98 -11.41 8.30
CA GLN A 212 9.07 -10.00 8.66
C GLN A 212 10.14 -9.78 9.71
N ALA A 213 10.97 -8.76 9.52
CA ALA A 213 12.02 -8.39 10.47
C ALA A 213 11.46 -8.07 11.87
N SER A 214 10.29 -7.45 11.94
CA SER A 214 9.64 -7.09 13.20
C SER A 214 9.14 -8.28 14.01
N LYS A 215 8.98 -9.48 13.40
CA LYS A 215 8.57 -10.71 14.12
C LYS A 215 9.55 -11.13 15.20
N ARG A 216 10.81 -10.69 15.14
CA ARG A 216 11.79 -10.91 16.21
C ARG A 216 11.36 -10.35 17.56
N PHE A 217 10.46 -9.38 17.58
CA PHE A 217 9.92 -8.78 18.80
C PHE A 217 8.62 -9.42 19.29
N ALA A 218 7.99 -10.28 18.47
CA ALA A 218 6.69 -10.86 18.79
C ALA A 218 6.77 -11.75 20.03
N GLY A 219 5.86 -11.53 20.98
CA GLY A 219 5.82 -12.28 22.25
C GLY A 219 6.80 -11.80 23.33
N HIS A 220 7.62 -10.80 23.07
CA HIS A 220 8.51 -10.18 24.04
C HIS A 220 7.87 -8.99 24.77
N LEU A 221 8.53 -8.52 25.84
CA LEU A 221 8.07 -7.34 26.59
C LEU A 221 7.97 -6.12 25.64
N ASN A 222 6.88 -5.37 25.73
CA ASN A 222 6.58 -4.22 24.88
C ASN A 222 6.49 -4.55 23.36
N ASP A 223 6.22 -5.80 23.01
CA ASP A 223 6.14 -6.26 21.62
C ASP A 223 5.24 -5.39 20.73
N LYS A 224 4.11 -4.90 21.27
CA LYS A 224 3.18 -4.05 20.52
C LYS A 224 3.78 -2.72 20.07
N ILE A 225 4.62 -2.11 20.90
CA ILE A 225 5.35 -0.89 20.52
C ILE A 225 6.41 -1.22 19.48
N LEU A 226 7.24 -2.25 19.77
CA LEU A 226 8.38 -2.59 18.94
C LEU A 226 7.97 -3.15 17.56
N VAL A 227 6.98 -4.05 17.54
CA VAL A 227 6.47 -4.58 16.26
C VAL A 227 5.88 -3.48 15.40
N ASN A 228 5.04 -2.60 15.97
CA ASN A 228 4.42 -1.54 15.18
C ASN A 228 5.42 -0.48 14.72
N ALA A 229 6.45 -0.16 15.54
CA ALA A 229 7.46 0.82 15.17
C ALA A 229 8.34 0.36 13.99
N PHE A 230 8.57 -0.95 13.85
CA PHE A 230 9.52 -1.47 12.86
C PHE A 230 8.88 -2.26 11.71
N ARG A 231 7.62 -2.67 11.84
CA ARG A 231 6.97 -3.53 10.84
C ARG A 231 6.98 -2.90 9.46
N ASN A 232 6.34 -1.76 9.29
CA ASN A 232 6.19 -1.14 7.99
C ASN A 232 7.49 -0.47 7.50
N PRO A 233 8.16 0.41 8.28
CA PRO A 233 9.36 1.09 7.79
C PRO A 233 10.49 0.15 7.38
N VAL A 234 10.77 -0.90 8.18
CA VAL A 234 11.90 -1.80 7.90
C VAL A 234 11.64 -2.65 6.66
N GLU A 235 10.42 -3.16 6.47
CA GLU A 235 10.07 -3.89 5.26
C GLU A 235 10.13 -3.00 4.02
N GLN A 236 9.71 -1.74 4.12
CA GLN A 236 9.88 -0.77 3.03
C GLN A 236 11.35 -0.46 2.73
N MET A 237 12.22 -0.37 3.75
CA MET A 237 13.68 -0.24 3.55
C MET A 237 14.24 -1.43 2.73
N PHE A 238 13.80 -2.66 3.03
CA PHE A 238 14.23 -3.85 2.30
C PHE A 238 13.68 -3.87 0.88
N ALA A 239 12.43 -3.42 0.67
CA ALA A 239 11.87 -3.30 -0.66
C ALA A 239 12.62 -2.25 -1.50
N VAL A 240 12.98 -1.07 -0.94
CA VAL A 240 13.85 -0.08 -1.60
C VAL A 240 15.20 -0.71 -1.96
N GLY A 241 15.79 -1.46 -1.02
CA GLY A 241 17.04 -2.21 -1.26
C GLY A 241 16.91 -3.18 -2.44
N SER A 242 15.84 -3.96 -2.47
CA SER A 242 15.56 -4.93 -3.53
C SER A 242 15.36 -4.25 -4.89
N MET A 243 14.56 -3.20 -4.95
CA MET A 243 14.23 -2.52 -6.20
C MET A 243 15.42 -1.74 -6.76
N CYS A 244 16.07 -0.93 -5.94
CA CYS A 244 17.16 -0.05 -6.36
C CYS A 244 18.53 -0.75 -6.38
N GLY A 245 18.87 -1.48 -5.30
CA GLY A 245 20.16 -2.17 -5.13
C GLY A 245 20.17 -3.56 -5.76
N GLY A 246 19.06 -4.29 -5.71
CA GLY A 246 18.91 -5.62 -6.31
C GLY A 246 18.74 -5.64 -7.83
N GLY A 247 18.78 -4.47 -8.49
CA GLY A 247 18.83 -4.33 -9.95
C GLY A 247 17.50 -4.48 -10.68
N VAL A 248 16.35 -4.45 -9.98
CA VAL A 248 15.04 -4.49 -10.66
C VAL A 248 14.88 -3.24 -11.53
N LEU A 249 15.15 -2.05 -10.98
CA LEU A 249 15.00 -0.80 -11.70
C LEU A 249 16.06 -0.55 -12.79
N GLU A 250 17.18 -1.27 -12.79
CA GLU A 250 18.10 -1.33 -13.93
C GLU A 250 17.47 -2.12 -15.09
N ARG A 251 16.85 -3.27 -14.78
CA ARG A 251 16.21 -4.12 -15.80
C ARG A 251 14.93 -3.51 -16.36
N PHE A 252 14.19 -2.76 -15.53
CA PHE A 252 12.89 -2.17 -15.86
C PHE A 252 12.89 -0.64 -15.73
N PRO A 253 13.51 0.09 -16.67
CA PRO A 253 13.77 1.52 -16.53
C PRO A 253 12.54 2.43 -16.63
N ARG A 254 11.38 1.93 -17.05
CA ARG A 254 10.12 2.66 -17.10
C ARG A 254 9.12 2.28 -16.00
N LEU A 255 9.46 1.27 -15.18
CA LEU A 255 8.60 0.82 -14.09
C LEU A 255 8.51 1.91 -13.01
N ARG A 256 7.28 2.34 -12.69
CA ARG A 256 7.03 3.25 -11.56
C ARG A 256 6.71 2.44 -10.31
N VAL A 257 7.30 2.86 -9.19
CA VAL A 257 7.18 2.16 -7.92
C VAL A 257 6.87 3.13 -6.80
N SER A 258 5.97 2.79 -5.89
CA SER A 258 5.75 3.53 -4.66
C SER A 258 5.92 2.66 -3.42
N PHE A 259 6.37 3.30 -2.33
CA PHE A 259 6.54 2.71 -1.01
C PHE A 259 5.57 3.45 -0.08
N LEU A 260 4.50 2.75 0.34
CA LEU A 260 3.36 3.33 1.04
C LEU A 260 3.28 2.81 2.49
N GLU A 261 2.59 3.56 3.36
CA GLU A 261 2.33 3.20 4.77
C GLU A 261 3.60 2.83 5.58
N GLY A 262 4.67 3.58 5.40
CA GLY A 262 5.95 3.27 6.06
C GLY A 262 6.73 4.49 6.54
N ASN A 263 6.15 5.69 6.60
CA ASN A 263 6.85 6.98 6.76
C ASN A 263 7.92 7.20 5.67
N CYS A 264 8.56 8.36 5.67
CA CYS A 264 9.60 8.67 4.66
C CYS A 264 10.95 9.08 5.26
N SER A 265 11.01 9.41 6.54
CA SER A 265 12.19 10.02 7.16
C SER A 265 13.41 9.10 7.24
N TRP A 266 13.24 7.80 7.09
CA TRP A 266 14.33 6.83 7.02
C TRP A 266 14.99 6.75 5.64
N LEU A 267 14.35 7.27 4.60
CA LEU A 267 14.78 7.10 3.20
C LEU A 267 16.14 7.71 2.89
N PRO A 268 16.51 8.96 3.34
CA PRO A 268 17.81 9.53 3.07
C PRO A 268 18.96 8.65 3.55
N TRP A 269 18.83 8.09 4.77
CA TRP A 269 19.84 7.19 5.33
C TRP A 269 19.92 5.88 4.54
N THR A 270 18.81 5.30 4.16
CA THR A 270 18.77 4.06 3.38
C THR A 270 19.45 4.23 2.03
N LEU A 271 19.12 5.30 1.31
CA LEU A 271 19.75 5.60 0.01
C LEU A 271 21.26 5.88 0.14
N TYR A 272 21.65 6.64 1.17
CA TYR A 272 23.07 6.84 1.47
C TYR A 272 23.80 5.51 1.69
N ARG A 273 23.24 4.62 2.49
CA ARG A 273 23.85 3.32 2.77
C ARG A 273 23.96 2.42 1.53
N LEU A 274 22.95 2.43 0.69
CA LEU A 274 22.98 1.68 -0.58
C LEU A 274 24.03 2.24 -1.53
N ASP A 275 24.14 3.56 -1.66
CA ASP A 275 25.14 4.21 -2.51
C ASP A 275 26.56 3.93 -2.02
N GLU A 276 26.82 4.03 -0.70
CA GLU A 276 28.12 3.71 -0.11
C GLU A 276 28.51 2.25 -0.38
N ARG A 277 27.57 1.29 -0.27
CA ARG A 277 27.86 -0.12 -0.56
C ARG A 277 28.04 -0.38 -2.05
N PHE A 278 27.32 0.30 -2.89
CA PHE A 278 27.53 0.27 -4.33
C PHE A 278 28.93 0.77 -4.72
N GLU A 279 29.40 1.87 -4.15
CA GLU A 279 30.76 2.37 -4.41
C GLU A 279 31.85 1.42 -3.93
N LEU A 280 31.62 0.73 -2.81
CA LEU A 280 32.61 -0.21 -2.25
C LEU A 280 32.63 -1.57 -2.95
N ALA A 281 31.48 -2.09 -3.36
CA ALA A 281 31.34 -3.50 -3.77
C ALA A 281 30.44 -3.69 -5.00
N GLY A 282 30.06 -2.64 -5.71
CA GLY A 282 29.15 -2.73 -6.87
C GLY A 282 29.69 -3.59 -8.02
N GLU A 283 31.02 -3.69 -8.16
CA GLU A 283 31.65 -4.54 -9.14
C GLU A 283 31.44 -6.06 -8.88
N LEU A 284 31.08 -6.42 -7.63
CA LEU A 284 30.80 -7.79 -7.22
C LEU A 284 29.32 -8.15 -7.36
N ALA A 285 28.48 -7.23 -7.83
CA ALA A 285 27.04 -7.45 -7.94
C ALA A 285 26.73 -8.44 -9.09
N ASP A 286 25.83 -9.40 -8.83
CA ASP A 286 25.33 -10.36 -9.84
C ASP A 286 24.60 -9.66 -10.99
N VAL A 287 23.98 -8.51 -10.70
CA VAL A 287 23.37 -7.62 -11.68
C VAL A 287 24.14 -6.29 -11.66
N PRO A 288 24.99 -6.00 -12.68
CA PRO A 288 25.71 -4.75 -12.76
C PRO A 288 24.75 -3.56 -12.82
N LEU A 289 24.88 -2.63 -11.88
CA LEU A 289 24.11 -1.39 -11.87
C LEU A 289 24.89 -0.30 -12.61
N LYS A 290 24.22 0.44 -13.50
CA LYS A 290 24.82 1.59 -14.23
C LYS A 290 24.75 2.90 -13.43
N LEU A 291 23.83 3.00 -12.49
CA LEU A 291 23.60 4.16 -11.66
C LEU A 291 23.72 3.77 -10.19
N LYS A 292 23.99 4.74 -9.32
CA LYS A 292 23.87 4.57 -7.88
C LYS A 292 22.41 4.23 -7.51
N PRO A 293 22.15 3.42 -6.49
CA PRO A 293 20.80 3.09 -6.02
C PRO A 293 19.90 4.31 -5.80
N SER A 294 20.42 5.40 -5.24
CA SER A 294 19.68 6.66 -5.06
C SER A 294 19.18 7.25 -6.37
N LYS A 295 19.91 7.07 -7.48
CA LYS A 295 19.53 7.59 -8.80
C LYS A 295 18.40 6.80 -9.44
N TYR A 296 18.32 5.49 -9.18
CA TYR A 296 17.14 4.71 -9.56
C TYR A 296 15.91 5.17 -8.79
N PHE A 297 16.06 5.41 -7.47
CA PHE A 297 14.97 5.93 -6.67
C PHE A 297 14.45 7.27 -7.22
N GLN A 298 15.34 8.25 -7.39
CA GLN A 298 14.99 9.57 -7.92
C GLN A 298 14.33 9.52 -9.30
N ARG A 299 14.70 8.55 -10.14
CA ARG A 299 14.19 8.42 -11.52
C ARG A 299 12.73 7.95 -11.56
N GLN A 300 12.32 7.00 -10.70
CA GLN A 300 11.08 6.27 -10.91
C GLN A 300 10.38 5.78 -9.64
N CYS A 301 10.85 6.17 -8.46
CA CYS A 301 10.24 5.79 -7.19
C CYS A 301 9.53 6.95 -6.50
N PHE A 302 8.54 6.58 -5.68
CA PHE A 302 7.77 7.49 -4.85
C PHE A 302 7.64 6.91 -3.45
N ILE A 303 7.46 7.79 -2.46
CA ILE A 303 7.27 7.38 -1.06
C ILE A 303 6.15 8.21 -0.43
N SER A 304 5.27 7.55 0.32
CA SER A 304 4.22 8.27 1.04
C SER A 304 4.77 9.00 2.26
N VAL A 305 4.19 10.15 2.53
CA VAL A 305 4.44 10.93 3.74
C VAL A 305 3.24 10.81 4.66
N ASP A 306 3.50 10.64 5.95
CA ASP A 306 2.48 10.83 6.97
C ASP A 306 2.25 12.33 7.16
N VAL A 307 1.00 12.71 7.32
CA VAL A 307 0.57 14.12 7.30
C VAL A 307 1.13 14.99 8.43
N ASP A 308 1.69 14.39 9.46
CA ASP A 308 2.31 15.07 10.61
C ASP A 308 3.73 14.52 10.93
N GLU A 309 4.43 14.02 9.91
CA GLU A 309 5.80 13.51 10.05
C GLU A 309 6.80 14.66 10.28
N GLU A 310 7.34 14.77 11.48
CA GLU A 310 8.15 15.90 11.91
C GLU A 310 9.44 16.12 11.06
N LEU A 311 10.02 15.04 10.53
CA LEU A 311 11.28 15.10 9.77
C LEU A 311 11.08 15.31 8.26
N ILE A 312 9.85 15.52 7.79
CA ILE A 312 9.55 15.64 6.35
C ILE A 312 10.33 16.80 5.69
N VAL A 313 10.48 17.94 6.37
CA VAL A 313 11.16 19.12 5.84
C VAL A 313 12.63 18.81 5.54
N ASP A 314 13.31 18.16 6.48
CA ASP A 314 14.71 17.76 6.30
C ASP A 314 14.85 16.68 5.22
N THR A 315 13.90 15.75 5.16
CA THR A 315 13.87 14.68 4.16
C THR A 315 13.70 15.27 2.75
N VAL A 316 12.76 16.19 2.56
CA VAL A 316 12.55 16.92 1.30
C VAL A 316 13.78 17.74 0.92
N ARG A 317 14.43 18.42 1.89
CA ARG A 317 15.65 19.18 1.63
C ARG A 317 16.80 18.30 1.12
N LEU A 318 16.90 17.06 1.61
CA LEU A 318 17.97 16.12 1.21
C LEU A 318 17.72 15.46 -0.14
N LEU A 319 16.47 15.15 -0.48
CA LEU A 319 16.12 14.33 -1.65
C LEU A 319 15.47 15.14 -2.79
N GLY A 320 15.07 16.39 -2.53
CA GLY A 320 14.19 17.16 -3.43
C GLY A 320 12.71 16.76 -3.27
N PRO A 321 11.77 17.57 -3.77
CA PRO A 321 10.34 17.39 -3.51
C PRO A 321 9.65 16.38 -4.45
N ASP A 322 10.34 15.82 -5.45
CA ASP A 322 9.69 15.17 -6.59
C ASP A 322 9.30 13.71 -6.37
N CYS A 323 9.65 13.09 -5.25
CA CYS A 323 9.37 11.69 -4.97
C CYS A 323 8.35 11.45 -3.85
N PHE A 324 7.81 12.50 -3.23
CA PHE A 324 6.89 12.37 -2.11
C PHE A 324 5.44 12.44 -2.57
N VAL A 325 4.58 11.59 -2.00
CA VAL A 325 3.14 11.53 -2.26
C VAL A 325 2.38 11.55 -0.94
N ILE A 326 1.24 12.23 -0.90
CA ILE A 326 0.43 12.32 0.31
C ILE A 326 -0.37 11.02 0.54
N SER A 327 -0.51 10.62 1.81
CA SER A 327 -1.41 9.56 2.27
C SER A 327 -2.19 10.05 3.47
N THR A 328 -3.51 9.83 3.48
CA THR A 328 -4.32 10.10 4.67
C THR A 328 -4.53 8.86 5.53
N ASP A 329 -4.34 7.69 4.95
CA ASP A 329 -4.56 6.40 5.59
C ASP A 329 -5.99 6.23 6.17
N TYR A 330 -6.97 7.06 5.71
CA TYR A 330 -8.37 6.91 6.11
C TYR A 330 -8.91 5.54 5.65
N PRO A 331 -9.68 4.79 6.45
CA PRO A 331 -10.24 5.10 7.77
C PRO A 331 -9.48 4.42 8.93
N HIS A 332 -8.17 4.27 8.83
CA HIS A 332 -7.38 3.62 9.86
C HIS A 332 -7.35 4.43 11.17
N ILE A 333 -6.98 3.77 12.27
CA ILE A 333 -7.02 4.33 13.64
C ILE A 333 -6.02 5.47 13.83
N ASP A 334 -4.92 5.47 13.11
CA ASP A 334 -3.84 6.44 13.11
C ASP A 334 -4.03 7.56 12.07
N SER A 335 -4.96 7.42 11.15
CA SER A 335 -5.41 8.49 10.27
C SER A 335 -5.77 9.76 11.06
N LYS A 336 -5.37 10.90 10.57
CA LYS A 336 -5.67 12.22 11.18
C LYS A 336 -6.96 12.83 10.62
N TRP A 337 -7.75 12.03 9.93
CA TRP A 337 -9.04 12.46 9.38
C TRP A 337 -9.96 13.01 10.47
N PRO A 338 -10.73 14.09 10.26
CA PRO A 338 -10.89 14.85 9.01
C PRO A 338 -9.97 16.07 8.89
N HIS A 339 -8.79 16.03 9.45
CA HIS A 339 -7.82 17.13 9.51
C HIS A 339 -6.42 16.76 8.98
N ALA A 340 -6.34 15.70 8.19
CA ALA A 340 -5.08 15.21 7.63
C ALA A 340 -4.42 16.27 6.74
N LEU A 341 -5.16 16.81 5.78
CA LEU A 341 -4.64 17.84 4.89
C LEU A 341 -4.37 19.18 5.62
N ASP A 342 -5.16 19.53 6.64
CA ASP A 342 -4.90 20.73 7.45
C ASP A 342 -3.56 20.61 8.18
N ARG A 343 -3.26 19.43 8.75
CA ARG A 343 -1.98 19.17 9.42
C ARG A 343 -0.81 19.25 8.46
N PHE A 344 -0.92 18.58 7.30
CA PHE A 344 0.12 18.66 6.27
C PHE A 344 0.38 20.10 5.80
N LEU A 345 -0.66 20.86 5.52
CA LEU A 345 -0.54 22.25 5.08
C LEU A 345 -0.02 23.20 6.16
N ALA A 346 -0.12 22.82 7.43
CA ALA A 346 0.42 23.58 8.56
C ALA A 346 1.91 23.31 8.83
N ILE A 347 2.56 22.36 8.12
CA ILE A 347 3.99 22.07 8.30
C ILE A 347 4.80 23.30 7.87
N GLU A 348 5.49 23.90 8.83
CA GLU A 348 6.41 25.01 8.57
C GLU A 348 7.65 24.51 7.83
N GLY A 349 8.11 25.25 6.82
CA GLY A 349 9.32 24.93 6.03
C GLY A 349 9.04 24.20 4.71
N LEU A 350 7.80 23.82 4.40
CA LEU A 350 7.39 23.41 3.07
C LEU A 350 6.74 24.59 2.34
N ASP A 351 7.35 25.03 1.23
CA ASP A 351 6.75 26.06 0.40
C ASP A 351 5.55 25.56 -0.40
N ARG A 352 4.76 26.48 -0.96
CA ARG A 352 3.53 26.14 -1.70
C ARG A 352 3.79 25.28 -2.93
N GLU A 353 4.93 25.39 -3.59
CA GLU A 353 5.27 24.56 -4.74
C GLU A 353 5.52 23.12 -4.29
N THR A 354 6.28 22.93 -3.23
CA THR A 354 6.53 21.62 -2.61
C THR A 354 5.22 20.99 -2.12
N GLN A 355 4.37 21.75 -1.43
CA GLN A 355 3.06 21.27 -0.99
C GLN A 355 2.19 20.82 -2.17
N ARG A 356 2.14 21.59 -3.26
CA ARG A 356 1.41 21.22 -4.47
C ARG A 356 1.93 19.93 -5.10
N LYS A 357 3.26 19.78 -5.20
CA LYS A 357 3.88 18.57 -5.73
C LYS A 357 3.48 17.33 -4.92
N ILE A 358 3.55 17.41 -3.60
CA ILE A 358 3.23 16.29 -2.70
C ILE A 358 1.73 15.98 -2.73
N LEU A 359 0.88 17.01 -2.74
CA LEU A 359 -0.58 16.83 -2.71
C LEU A 359 -1.16 16.37 -4.05
N TRP A 360 -0.52 16.68 -5.19
CA TRP A 360 -1.11 16.42 -6.49
C TRP A 360 -0.12 15.93 -7.54
N ASP A 361 0.89 16.73 -7.91
CA ASP A 361 1.68 16.48 -9.12
C ASP A 361 2.39 15.13 -9.10
N ASN A 362 3.01 14.79 -7.96
CA ASN A 362 3.72 13.51 -7.80
C ASN A 362 2.74 12.33 -7.77
N CYS A 363 1.60 12.47 -7.11
CA CYS A 363 0.57 11.44 -7.10
C CYS A 363 0.02 11.20 -8.50
N ALA A 364 -0.27 12.27 -9.25
CA ALA A 364 -0.72 12.17 -10.64
C ALA A 364 0.32 11.50 -11.54
N ARG A 365 1.62 11.86 -11.36
CA ARG A 365 2.73 11.23 -12.08
C ARG A 365 2.90 9.75 -11.71
N LEU A 366 2.80 9.39 -10.43
CA LEU A 366 2.85 8.00 -9.98
C LEU A 366 1.79 7.16 -10.68
N TYR A 367 0.55 7.61 -10.66
CA TYR A 367 -0.59 6.85 -11.17
C TYR A 367 -0.95 7.14 -12.63
N ASN A 368 -0.13 7.92 -13.35
CA ASN A 368 -0.36 8.29 -14.75
C ASN A 368 -1.74 8.94 -14.99
N LEU A 369 -2.14 9.82 -14.08
CA LEU A 369 -3.36 10.62 -14.17
C LEU A 369 -3.04 12.00 -14.77
N HIS A 370 -3.76 12.38 -15.83
CA HIS A 370 -3.56 13.63 -16.58
C HIS A 370 -4.73 14.57 -16.41
#